data_14e53511e79bd372c6d9ae663e981e07
#
_entry.id   14e53511e79bd372c6d9ae663e981e07
#
_cell.length_a   1.000
_cell.length_b   1.000
_cell.length_c   1.000
_cell.angle_alpha   90.00
_cell.angle_beta   90.00
_cell.angle_gamma   90.00
#
_symmetry.space_group_name_H-M   'P 1'
#
loop_
_entity.id
_entity.type
_entity.pdbx_description
1 polymer ?
#
loop_
_entity_poly.entity_id
_entity_poly.type
_entity_poly.pdbx_seq_one_letter_code
_entity_poly.pdbx_strand_id
1 'polypeptide(L)'
;MRVVMNVSAAAGDKTGIGHYTAELLKALRSAGEVEMSAYPPPLLLKIRSIMGGGPKQTPAAKLAGKLIASSSPIGPVSTGRASWRQKVKPVLRDAFRVVNNACSRGALDPELHDLYHEPNFFVLPGRLPVVATVHDLSPLFFPEWHPADRVELFERHFTRNIRRIAHVLAVSEFAREEIIRTFGFSPDRVTRTYNGVREHFRPLPSDETANTLRSLGLPPTYLLHVGTIEPRKNLDMLLRAYCSLPDDLRQRCPLVLVGSWGWRMEDTARYFDEVARHKNVIRPGYLPDDALPAVFNGARALVFPTLYEGFGMPAAEMLACGGAVVSSTAGAVAEVLGICGHLIDPHDVDGWRNAMAKVITDDDWRNELRRGGLERAAEFTWQACARDTLKAYRKTLEQVEAG
;
A
#
# COMPACT_ATOMS: atom_id res chain seq x y z
N MET A 1 26.73 -6.02 -13.66
CA MET A 1 26.25 -4.98 -12.73
C MET A 1 25.79 -5.67 -11.45
N ARG A 2 26.38 -5.28 -10.33
CA ARG A 2 26.13 -5.84 -8.98
C ARG A 2 25.34 -4.80 -8.17
N VAL A 3 24.13 -5.12 -7.80
CA VAL A 3 23.23 -4.19 -7.09
C VAL A 3 22.88 -4.74 -5.72
N VAL A 4 23.03 -3.91 -4.68
CA VAL A 4 22.52 -4.22 -3.35
C VAL A 4 21.21 -3.47 -3.10
N MET A 5 20.14 -4.20 -2.73
CA MET A 5 18.82 -3.63 -2.45
C MET A 5 18.50 -3.69 -0.95
N ASN A 6 17.94 -2.61 -0.41
CA ASN A 6 17.41 -2.62 0.95
C ASN A 6 16.08 -3.38 1.01
N VAL A 7 16.08 -4.51 1.74
CA VAL A 7 14.89 -5.37 1.87
C VAL A 7 14.21 -5.26 3.24
N SER A 8 14.56 -4.26 4.02
CA SER A 8 13.99 -4.07 5.37
C SER A 8 12.47 -3.95 5.38
N ALA A 9 11.87 -3.39 4.33
CA ALA A 9 10.44 -3.25 4.20
C ALA A 9 9.71 -4.57 3.90
N ALA A 10 10.41 -5.55 3.31
CA ALA A 10 9.86 -6.87 2.98
C ALA A 10 9.87 -7.85 4.16
N ALA A 11 10.45 -7.46 5.31
CA ALA A 11 10.54 -8.31 6.49
C ALA A 11 9.28 -8.24 7.36
N GLY A 12 8.75 -9.39 7.78
CA GLY A 12 7.55 -9.48 8.63
C GLY A 12 6.24 -9.39 7.83
N ASP A 13 5.17 -8.88 8.47
CA ASP A 13 3.89 -8.68 7.82
C ASP A 13 4.03 -7.58 6.77
N LYS A 14 3.85 -7.95 5.51
CA LYS A 14 4.10 -7.06 4.39
C LYS A 14 3.00 -6.00 4.26
N THR A 15 3.41 -4.76 4.21
CA THR A 15 2.59 -3.62 3.75
C THR A 15 2.77 -3.42 2.24
N GLY A 16 2.11 -2.43 1.64
CA GLY A 16 2.26 -2.12 0.21
C GLY A 16 3.73 -2.00 -0.23
N ILE A 17 4.56 -1.26 0.52
CA ILE A 17 6.01 -1.11 0.23
C ILE A 17 6.75 -2.44 0.42
N GLY A 18 6.35 -3.25 1.40
CA GLY A 18 6.94 -4.57 1.62
C GLY A 18 6.66 -5.53 0.46
N HIS A 19 5.45 -5.51 -0.10
CA HIS A 19 5.10 -6.26 -1.30
C HIS A 19 5.90 -5.76 -2.50
N TYR A 20 5.93 -4.44 -2.73
CA TYR A 20 6.75 -3.83 -3.78
C TYR A 20 8.20 -4.32 -3.74
N THR A 21 8.85 -4.21 -2.57
CA THR A 21 10.25 -4.60 -2.40
C THR A 21 10.48 -6.08 -2.70
N ALA A 22 9.59 -6.95 -2.24
CA ALA A 22 9.71 -8.40 -2.44
C ALA A 22 9.50 -8.79 -3.92
N GLU A 23 8.45 -8.27 -4.54
CA GLU A 23 8.09 -8.61 -5.92
C GLU A 23 9.09 -8.03 -6.93
N LEU A 24 9.54 -6.78 -6.72
CA LEU A 24 10.57 -6.18 -7.58
C LEU A 24 11.89 -6.95 -7.47
N LEU A 25 12.34 -7.31 -6.25
CA LEU A 25 13.54 -8.12 -6.08
C LEU A 25 13.44 -9.47 -6.80
N LYS A 26 12.28 -10.13 -6.69
CA LYS A 26 11.99 -11.38 -7.39
C LYS A 26 12.08 -11.19 -8.91
N ALA A 27 11.45 -10.15 -9.45
CA ALA A 27 11.43 -9.87 -10.87
C ALA A 27 12.83 -9.51 -11.42
N LEU A 28 13.61 -8.70 -10.70
CA LEU A 28 14.99 -8.36 -11.07
C LEU A 28 15.90 -9.58 -11.10
N ARG A 29 15.78 -10.49 -10.13
CA ARG A 29 16.52 -11.76 -10.12
C ARG A 29 16.13 -12.66 -11.28
N SER A 30 14.84 -12.74 -11.59
CA SER A 30 14.33 -13.55 -12.70
C SER A 30 14.75 -13.01 -14.06
N ALA A 31 15.00 -11.71 -14.20
CA ALA A 31 15.50 -11.11 -15.44
C ALA A 31 16.93 -11.55 -15.79
N GLY A 32 17.74 -11.96 -14.81
CA GLY A 32 19.08 -12.49 -15.02
C GLY A 32 20.15 -11.48 -15.51
N GLU A 33 19.79 -10.20 -15.63
CA GLU A 33 20.65 -9.14 -16.17
C GLU A 33 21.50 -8.43 -15.11
N VAL A 34 21.25 -8.71 -13.84
CA VAL A 34 21.87 -8.06 -12.68
C VAL A 34 22.07 -9.05 -11.54
N GLU A 35 23.23 -8.97 -10.90
CA GLU A 35 23.48 -9.71 -9.67
C GLU A 35 22.88 -8.94 -8.49
N MET A 36 21.80 -9.48 -7.91
CA MET A 36 21.03 -8.84 -6.85
C MET A 36 21.40 -9.37 -5.47
N SER A 37 22.02 -8.54 -4.65
CA SER A 37 22.24 -8.75 -3.23
C SER A 37 21.14 -8.09 -2.40
N ALA A 38 20.82 -8.66 -1.24
CA ALA A 38 19.80 -8.14 -0.33
C ALA A 38 20.41 -7.70 1.01
N TYR A 39 20.09 -6.49 1.44
CA TYR A 39 20.48 -5.96 2.74
C TYR A 39 19.22 -5.48 3.50
N PRO A 40 19.07 -5.72 4.82
CA PRO A 40 19.92 -6.54 5.70
C PRO A 40 19.85 -8.05 5.39
N PRO A 41 20.89 -8.80 5.74
CA PRO A 41 20.86 -10.25 5.60
C PRO A 41 19.79 -10.88 6.50
N PRO A 42 19.29 -12.10 6.19
CA PRO A 42 18.19 -12.74 6.91
C PRO A 42 18.34 -12.83 8.42
N LEU A 43 19.58 -12.99 8.90
CA LEU A 43 19.88 -13.03 10.34
C LEU A 43 19.53 -11.71 11.04
N LEU A 44 19.92 -10.57 10.47
CA LEU A 44 19.60 -9.25 11.03
C LEU A 44 18.10 -8.96 10.97
N LEU A 45 17.39 -9.43 9.94
CA LEU A 45 15.94 -9.33 9.84
C LEU A 45 15.25 -10.13 10.95
N LYS A 46 15.72 -11.35 11.25
CA LYS A 46 15.22 -12.15 12.38
C LYS A 46 15.44 -11.45 13.72
N ILE A 47 16.62 -10.89 13.95
CA ILE A 47 16.91 -10.14 15.19
C ILE A 47 15.94 -8.94 15.31
N ARG A 48 15.71 -8.19 14.23
CA ARG A 48 14.74 -7.09 14.20
C ARG A 48 13.32 -7.53 14.55
N SER A 49 12.86 -8.67 14.04
CA SER A 49 11.52 -9.21 14.33
C SER A 49 11.36 -9.62 15.81
N ILE A 50 12.40 -10.22 16.42
CA ILE A 50 12.42 -10.60 17.83
C ILE A 50 12.41 -9.37 18.74
N MET A 51 13.10 -8.30 18.34
CA MET A 51 13.19 -7.04 19.10
C MET A 51 11.92 -6.16 19.00
N GLY A 52 10.89 -6.61 18.31
CA GLY A 52 9.55 -6.00 18.35
C GLY A 52 9.33 -4.86 17.36
N GLY A 53 9.95 -4.93 16.20
CA GLY A 53 9.81 -3.94 15.12
C GLY A 53 8.69 -4.21 14.10
N GLY A 54 7.73 -5.10 14.36
CA GLY A 54 6.54 -5.31 13.53
C GLY A 54 5.26 -4.93 14.27
N PRO A 55 4.19 -4.53 13.58
CA PRO A 55 2.89 -4.38 14.19
C PRO A 55 2.50 -5.74 14.82
N LYS A 56 2.24 -5.73 16.13
CA LYS A 56 1.75 -6.93 16.81
C LYS A 56 0.42 -7.33 16.21
N GLN A 57 0.30 -8.57 15.73
CA GLN A 57 -1.00 -9.21 15.67
C GLN A 57 -1.65 -9.08 17.06
N THR A 58 -2.73 -8.31 17.12
CA THR A 58 -3.57 -8.28 18.33
C THR A 58 -4.11 -9.70 18.56
N PRO A 59 -4.31 -10.12 19.83
CA PRO A 59 -4.80 -11.47 20.16
C PRO A 59 -6.14 -11.84 19.50
N ALA A 60 -6.85 -10.89 18.92
CA ALA A 60 -8.09 -11.10 18.18
C ALA A 60 -7.97 -12.03 16.96
N ALA A 61 -6.82 -12.08 16.29
CA ALA A 61 -6.64 -13.00 15.16
C ALA A 61 -6.49 -14.49 15.57
N LYS A 62 -6.12 -14.76 16.83
CA LYS A 62 -6.12 -16.12 17.40
C LYS A 62 -7.48 -16.54 17.99
N LEU A 63 -8.40 -15.59 18.16
CA LEU A 63 -9.72 -15.85 18.78
C LEU A 63 -10.86 -15.98 17.76
N ALA A 64 -10.67 -15.57 16.50
CA ALA A 64 -11.67 -15.73 15.45
C ALA A 64 -12.03 -17.20 15.16
N GLY A 65 -11.20 -18.15 15.58
CA GLY A 65 -11.50 -19.59 15.52
C GLY A 65 -12.29 -20.16 16.71
N LYS A 66 -12.66 -19.34 17.71
CA LYS A 66 -13.29 -19.84 18.95
C LYS A 66 -14.47 -19.03 19.50
N LEU A 67 -14.94 -17.97 18.85
CA LEU A 67 -16.02 -17.13 19.36
C LEU A 67 -17.16 -16.92 18.37
N ILE A 68 -17.80 -18.03 17.99
CA ILE A 68 -19.26 -18.04 17.85
C ILE A 68 -19.75 -18.68 19.15
N ALA A 69 -19.76 -17.96 20.22
CA ALA A 69 -20.63 -18.13 21.40
C ALA A 69 -20.21 -17.18 22.52
N SER A 70 -21.18 -16.50 23.04
CA SER A 70 -21.25 -15.77 24.33
C SER A 70 -20.84 -14.28 24.34
N SER A 71 -21.88 -13.47 24.35
CA SER A 71 -21.99 -12.11 24.90
C SER A 71 -21.67 -12.09 26.40
N SER A 72 -20.79 -11.23 26.86
CA SER A 72 -20.78 -10.66 28.23
C SER A 72 -19.78 -9.50 28.37
N PRO A 73 -19.99 -8.56 29.30
CA PRO A 73 -19.57 -7.18 29.24
C PRO A 73 -18.13 -6.92 29.72
N ILE A 74 -17.62 -5.78 29.27
CA ILE A 74 -16.30 -5.19 29.52
C ILE A 74 -16.05 -5.00 31.02
N GLY A 75 -15.00 -5.63 31.54
CA GLY A 75 -14.44 -5.37 32.87
C GLY A 75 -13.37 -4.28 32.84
N PRO A 76 -13.03 -3.64 33.99
CA PRO A 76 -12.34 -2.36 34.05
C PRO A 76 -10.85 -2.46 33.65
N VAL A 77 -10.37 -1.37 33.03
CA VAL A 77 -8.99 -1.12 32.67
C VAL A 77 -8.08 -1.15 33.90
N SER A 78 -7.15 -2.09 33.94
CA SER A 78 -6.10 -2.15 34.96
C SER A 78 -4.99 -1.13 34.65
N THR A 79 -4.86 -0.10 35.46
CA THR A 79 -3.69 0.77 35.56
C THR A 79 -2.54 -0.03 36.19
N GLY A 80 -1.69 -0.61 35.35
CA GLY A 80 -0.58 -1.44 35.79
C GLY A 80 0.76 -1.02 35.17
N ARG A 81 1.67 -0.61 36.04
CA ARG A 81 3.14 -0.50 35.95
C ARG A 81 3.72 -0.52 34.52
N ALA A 82 4.25 0.61 34.08
CA ALA A 82 5.07 0.72 32.88
C ALA A 82 6.11 -0.40 32.86
N SER A 83 5.87 -1.42 32.03
CA SER A 83 6.69 -2.62 31.92
C SER A 83 8.12 -2.22 31.56
N TRP A 84 9.14 -2.87 32.20
CA TRP A 84 10.56 -2.74 31.85
C TRP A 84 10.83 -2.76 30.33
N ARG A 85 9.98 -3.43 29.56
CA ARG A 85 9.98 -3.43 28.10
C ARG A 85 9.81 -2.04 27.48
N GLN A 86 9.12 -1.10 28.10
CA GLN A 86 8.98 0.27 27.58
C GLN A 86 10.27 1.09 27.76
N LYS A 87 11.06 0.82 28.79
CA LYS A 87 12.35 1.50 29.04
C LYS A 87 13.51 0.91 28.22
N VAL A 88 13.47 -0.40 27.94
CA VAL A 88 14.56 -1.11 27.22
C VAL A 88 14.39 -1.02 25.69
N LYS A 89 13.16 -0.88 25.17
CA LYS A 89 12.89 -0.77 23.73
C LYS A 89 13.65 0.37 23.01
N PRO A 90 13.71 1.60 23.55
CA PRO A 90 14.46 2.67 22.88
C PRO A 90 15.95 2.37 22.79
N VAL A 91 16.56 1.87 23.88
CA VAL A 91 17.97 1.53 23.93
C VAL A 91 18.34 0.40 22.97
N LEU A 92 17.51 -0.64 22.92
CA LEU A 92 17.69 -1.74 21.96
C LEU A 92 17.51 -1.28 20.51
N ARG A 93 16.55 -0.40 20.25
CA ARG A 93 16.35 0.20 18.92
C ARG A 93 17.55 1.02 18.49
N ASP A 94 18.14 1.81 19.39
CA ASP A 94 19.30 2.64 19.09
C ASP A 94 20.57 1.77 18.93
N ALA A 95 20.74 0.76 19.75
CA ALA A 95 21.83 -0.23 19.60
C ALA A 95 21.69 -0.98 18.24
N PHE A 96 20.48 -1.42 17.88
CA PHE A 96 20.24 -2.02 16.58
C PHE A 96 20.56 -1.06 15.42
N ARG A 97 20.20 0.22 15.57
CA ARG A 97 20.52 1.25 14.56
C ARG A 97 22.01 1.43 14.38
N VAL A 98 22.80 1.46 15.46
CA VAL A 98 24.26 1.55 15.41
C VAL A 98 24.84 0.32 14.71
N VAL A 99 24.42 -0.88 15.11
CA VAL A 99 24.84 -2.15 14.48
C VAL A 99 24.46 -2.19 13.01
N ASN A 100 23.21 -1.81 12.69
CA ASN A 100 22.73 -1.77 11.31
C ASN A 100 23.55 -0.78 10.45
N ASN A 101 23.87 0.40 10.98
CA ASN A 101 24.70 1.38 10.28
C ASN A 101 26.16 0.91 10.11
N ALA A 102 26.72 0.20 11.06
CA ALA A 102 28.05 -0.40 10.94
C ALA A 102 28.08 -1.53 9.90
N CYS A 103 27.08 -2.44 9.95
CA CYS A 103 26.94 -3.52 8.98
C CYS A 103 26.62 -2.99 7.57
N SER A 104 25.87 -1.88 7.44
CA SER A 104 25.56 -1.30 6.13
C SER A 104 26.80 -0.78 5.41
N ARG A 105 27.78 -0.25 6.14
CA ARG A 105 29.04 0.22 5.53
C ARG A 105 29.79 -0.90 4.82
N GLY A 106 29.84 -2.11 5.41
CA GLY A 106 30.44 -3.26 4.75
C GLY A 106 29.57 -3.84 3.62
N ALA A 107 28.25 -3.82 3.79
CA ALA A 107 27.32 -4.31 2.77
C ALA A 107 27.17 -3.35 1.56
N LEU A 108 27.44 -2.05 1.74
CA LEU A 108 27.43 -1.02 0.70
C LEU A 108 28.85 -0.70 0.21
N ASP A 109 29.73 -1.71 0.16
CA ASP A 109 31.10 -1.58 -0.28
C ASP A 109 31.16 -1.48 -1.83
N PRO A 110 31.81 -0.44 -2.39
CA PRO A 110 32.03 -0.31 -3.83
C PRO A 110 32.90 -1.42 -4.45
N GLU A 111 33.68 -2.15 -3.67
CA GLU A 111 34.41 -3.32 -4.18
C GLU A 111 33.46 -4.51 -4.45
N LEU A 112 32.36 -4.58 -3.71
CA LEU A 112 31.38 -5.67 -3.81
C LEU A 112 30.19 -5.33 -4.72
N HIS A 113 29.79 -4.05 -4.81
CA HIS A 113 28.61 -3.59 -5.50
C HIS A 113 28.88 -2.33 -6.32
N ASP A 114 28.12 -2.17 -7.40
CA ASP A 114 28.23 -1.03 -8.30
C ASP A 114 27.16 0.02 -7.98
N LEU A 115 26.03 -0.39 -7.35
CA LEU A 115 24.87 0.47 -7.09
C LEU A 115 24.10 0.01 -5.84
N TYR A 116 23.52 0.98 -5.10
CA TYR A 116 22.59 0.75 -4.01
C TYR A 116 21.18 1.17 -4.38
N HIS A 117 20.20 0.24 -4.27
CA HIS A 117 18.78 0.54 -4.44
C HIS A 117 18.07 0.63 -3.08
N GLU A 118 17.52 1.79 -2.79
CA GLU A 118 16.60 2.03 -1.68
C GLU A 118 15.15 2.00 -2.17
N PRO A 119 14.37 0.95 -1.91
CA PRO A 119 12.99 0.83 -2.39
C PRO A 119 11.97 1.65 -1.59
N ASN A 120 12.44 2.48 -0.68
CA ASN A 120 11.68 3.40 0.14
C ASN A 120 12.49 4.68 0.34
N PHE A 121 12.18 5.50 1.33
CA PHE A 121 12.88 6.77 1.61
C PHE A 121 14.04 6.65 2.63
N PHE A 122 14.37 5.46 3.13
CA PHE A 122 15.41 5.27 4.16
C PHE A 122 16.82 5.12 3.58
N VAL A 123 17.34 6.15 2.94
CA VAL A 123 18.67 6.12 2.33
C VAL A 123 19.75 5.86 3.40
N LEU A 124 20.41 4.71 3.31
CA LEU A 124 21.50 4.34 4.20
C LEU A 124 22.80 5.08 3.85
N PRO A 125 23.68 5.36 4.84
CA PRO A 125 24.99 5.95 4.57
C PRO A 125 25.88 4.98 3.81
N GLY A 126 26.60 5.48 2.78
CA GLY A 126 27.50 4.68 1.95
C GLY A 126 28.13 5.53 0.84
N ARG A 127 28.99 4.92 0.02
CA ARG A 127 29.67 5.56 -1.12
C ARG A 127 29.08 5.19 -2.49
N LEU A 128 28.26 4.14 -2.54
CA LEU A 128 27.61 3.71 -3.78
C LEU A 128 26.67 4.77 -4.33
N PRO A 129 26.54 4.88 -5.66
CA PRO A 129 25.44 5.60 -6.28
C PRO A 129 24.09 5.06 -5.79
N VAL A 130 23.17 5.96 -5.43
CA VAL A 130 21.88 5.60 -4.85
C VAL A 130 20.78 5.74 -5.89
N VAL A 131 20.06 4.67 -6.16
CA VAL A 131 18.75 4.71 -6.80
C VAL A 131 17.68 4.56 -5.71
N ALA A 132 16.74 5.49 -5.63
CA ALA A 132 15.68 5.45 -4.61
C ALA A 132 14.30 5.38 -5.25
N THR A 133 13.43 4.48 -4.77
CA THR A 133 12.03 4.48 -5.17
C THR A 133 11.21 5.40 -4.25
N VAL A 134 10.43 6.27 -4.86
CA VAL A 134 9.48 7.16 -4.19
C VAL A 134 8.06 6.71 -4.52
N HIS A 135 7.32 6.27 -3.49
CA HIS A 135 5.95 5.81 -3.65
C HIS A 135 4.93 6.94 -3.63
N ASP A 136 5.15 7.93 -2.78
CA ASP A 136 4.38 9.17 -2.70
C ASP A 136 5.13 10.22 -1.88
N LEU A 137 4.67 11.46 -1.93
CA LEU A 137 5.18 12.58 -1.13
C LEU A 137 4.18 13.04 -0.07
N SER A 138 3.19 12.23 0.29
CA SER A 138 2.17 12.59 1.27
C SER A 138 2.72 13.04 2.63
N PRO A 139 3.83 12.48 3.18
CA PRO A 139 4.39 12.99 4.43
C PRO A 139 4.94 14.42 4.34
N LEU A 140 5.28 14.87 3.13
CA LEU A 140 5.77 16.22 2.88
C LEU A 140 4.63 17.21 2.64
N PHE A 141 3.64 16.83 1.81
CA PHE A 141 2.57 17.75 1.40
C PHE A 141 1.42 17.81 2.42
N PHE A 142 1.19 16.71 3.14
CA PHE A 142 0.07 16.54 4.07
C PHE A 142 0.55 15.94 5.40
N PRO A 143 1.48 16.61 6.11
CA PRO A 143 2.05 16.09 7.36
C PRO A 143 0.98 15.85 8.43
N GLU A 144 -0.15 16.59 8.37
CA GLU A 144 -1.29 16.41 9.27
C GLU A 144 -1.99 15.07 9.10
N TRP A 145 -1.83 14.38 7.97
CA TRP A 145 -2.40 13.04 7.77
C TRP A 145 -1.54 11.92 8.36
N HIS A 146 -0.33 12.24 8.80
CA HIS A 146 0.63 11.24 9.27
C HIS A 146 0.97 11.41 10.75
N PRO A 147 1.39 10.32 11.43
CA PRO A 147 2.04 10.41 12.72
C PRO A 147 3.32 11.28 12.64
N ALA A 148 3.56 12.09 13.68
CA ALA A 148 4.69 13.02 13.67
C ALA A 148 6.05 12.33 13.51
N ASP A 149 6.21 11.14 14.11
CA ASP A 149 7.43 10.33 13.97
C ASP A 149 7.67 9.86 12.53
N ARG A 150 6.61 9.58 11.75
CA ARG A 150 6.71 9.23 10.33
C ARG A 150 7.15 10.44 9.50
N VAL A 151 6.62 11.62 9.76
CA VAL A 151 7.00 12.87 9.09
C VAL A 151 8.47 13.18 9.39
N GLU A 152 8.87 13.12 10.66
CA GLU A 152 10.27 13.35 11.08
C GLU A 152 11.23 12.33 10.44
N LEU A 153 10.84 11.06 10.37
CA LEU A 153 11.65 10.03 9.70
C LEU A 153 11.80 10.29 8.20
N PHE A 154 10.72 10.71 7.52
CA PHE A 154 10.77 11.07 6.11
C PHE A 154 11.73 12.24 5.88
N GLU A 155 11.61 13.32 6.64
CA GLU A 155 12.49 14.48 6.56
C GLU A 155 13.96 14.09 6.80
N ARG A 156 14.22 13.36 7.86
CA ARG A 156 15.57 12.98 8.27
C ARG A 156 16.27 12.06 7.26
N HIS A 157 15.56 11.09 6.71
CA HIS A 157 16.14 10.03 5.88
C HIS A 157 16.02 10.29 4.39
N PHE A 158 15.01 11.00 3.94
CA PHE A 158 14.81 11.31 2.53
C PHE A 158 15.22 12.76 2.22
N THR A 159 14.51 13.74 2.75
CA THR A 159 14.71 15.15 2.39
C THR A 159 16.14 15.61 2.64
N ARG A 160 16.73 15.25 3.78
CA ARG A 160 18.13 15.60 4.09
C ARG A 160 19.16 14.84 3.25
N ASN A 161 18.81 13.70 2.70
CA ASN A 161 19.69 12.87 1.88
C ASN A 161 19.40 12.98 0.38
N ILE A 162 18.50 13.86 -0.04
CA ILE A 162 18.04 14.00 -1.42
C ILE A 162 19.20 14.19 -2.42
N ARG A 163 20.25 14.94 -2.02
CA ARG A 163 21.44 15.20 -2.85
C ARG A 163 22.31 13.96 -3.09
N ARG A 164 22.16 12.92 -2.27
CA ARG A 164 22.89 11.64 -2.42
C ARG A 164 22.21 10.69 -3.39
N ILE A 165 20.96 10.96 -3.75
CA ILE A 165 20.19 10.13 -4.67
C ILE A 165 20.65 10.47 -6.08
N ALA A 166 21.31 9.54 -6.73
CA ALA A 166 21.76 9.69 -8.11
C ALA A 166 20.61 9.60 -9.10
N HIS A 167 19.62 8.72 -8.82
CA HIS A 167 18.46 8.54 -9.68
C HIS A 167 17.22 8.17 -8.86
N VAL A 168 16.04 8.65 -9.27
CA VAL A 168 14.77 8.35 -8.60
C VAL A 168 13.89 7.49 -9.49
N LEU A 169 13.30 6.44 -8.92
CA LEU A 169 12.21 5.67 -9.50
C LEU A 169 10.90 6.19 -8.93
N ALA A 170 10.03 6.69 -9.79
CA ALA A 170 8.70 7.17 -9.46
C ALA A 170 7.66 6.13 -9.88
N VAL A 171 6.73 5.77 -9.01
CA VAL A 171 5.75 4.70 -9.26
C VAL A 171 4.61 5.08 -10.21
N SER A 172 4.55 6.36 -10.63
CA SER A 172 3.59 6.90 -11.59
C SER A 172 4.18 8.16 -12.26
N GLU A 173 3.56 8.64 -13.35
CA GLU A 173 3.93 9.92 -13.94
C GLU A 173 3.55 11.07 -13.01
N PHE A 174 2.41 10.99 -12.36
CA PHE A 174 2.00 11.92 -11.31
C PHE A 174 3.09 12.09 -10.24
N ALA A 175 3.56 11.00 -9.66
CA ALA A 175 4.63 11.03 -8.67
C ALA A 175 5.96 11.55 -9.26
N ARG A 176 6.24 11.23 -10.53
CA ARG A 176 7.43 11.71 -11.24
C ARG A 176 7.44 13.23 -11.36
N GLU A 177 6.34 13.82 -11.80
CA GLU A 177 6.19 15.26 -11.93
C GLU A 177 6.29 15.97 -10.57
N GLU A 178 5.65 15.42 -9.53
CA GLU A 178 5.76 15.96 -8.17
C GLU A 178 7.21 15.96 -7.66
N ILE A 179 7.97 14.87 -7.87
CA ILE A 179 9.37 14.75 -7.46
C ILE A 179 10.24 15.78 -8.18
N ILE A 180 10.08 15.91 -9.50
CA ILE A 180 10.83 16.88 -10.31
C ILE A 180 10.55 18.31 -9.82
N ARG A 181 9.27 18.65 -9.67
CA ARG A 181 8.85 19.99 -9.24
C ARG A 181 9.30 20.33 -7.82
N THR A 182 9.24 19.35 -6.90
CA THR A 182 9.51 19.59 -5.48
C THR A 182 10.99 19.64 -5.15
N PHE A 183 11.79 18.77 -5.76
CA PHE A 183 13.20 18.62 -5.41
C PHE A 183 14.17 19.14 -6.48
N GLY A 184 13.67 19.60 -7.62
CA GLY A 184 14.49 20.15 -8.70
C GLY A 184 15.38 19.11 -9.39
N PHE A 185 14.97 17.84 -9.39
CA PHE A 185 15.67 16.83 -10.18
C PHE A 185 15.55 17.13 -11.67
N SER A 186 16.64 16.91 -12.40
CA SER A 186 16.56 16.89 -13.86
C SER A 186 15.64 15.74 -14.31
N PRO A 187 14.75 15.96 -15.31
CA PRO A 187 13.81 14.92 -15.78
C PRO A 187 14.46 13.61 -16.19
N ASP A 188 15.71 13.65 -16.64
CA ASP A 188 16.51 12.48 -17.00
C ASP A 188 17.04 11.67 -15.80
N ARG A 189 16.96 12.21 -14.58
CA ARG A 189 17.28 11.54 -13.33
C ARG A 189 16.05 11.00 -12.57
N VAL A 190 14.85 11.09 -13.18
CA VAL A 190 13.62 10.53 -12.61
C VAL A 190 12.95 9.65 -13.64
N THR A 191 12.92 8.35 -13.39
CA THR A 191 12.29 7.37 -14.28
C THR A 191 10.99 6.87 -13.66
N ARG A 192 9.90 6.91 -14.45
CA ARG A 192 8.65 6.25 -14.06
C ARG A 192 8.81 4.74 -14.17
N THR A 193 8.44 4.03 -13.09
CA THR A 193 8.38 2.58 -13.02
C THR A 193 7.06 2.18 -12.37
N TYR A 194 6.04 1.87 -13.18
CA TYR A 194 4.76 1.44 -12.63
C TYR A 194 4.92 0.22 -11.72
N ASN A 195 4.16 0.20 -10.64
CA ASN A 195 4.05 -0.98 -9.79
C ASN A 195 3.40 -2.13 -10.56
N GLY A 196 3.88 -3.36 -10.33
CA GLY A 196 3.22 -4.55 -10.84
C GLY A 196 2.04 -4.97 -9.97
N VAL A 197 1.01 -5.52 -10.57
CA VAL A 197 -0.03 -6.29 -9.88
C VAL A 197 0.45 -7.74 -9.74
N ARG A 198 0.17 -8.35 -8.59
CA ARG A 198 0.57 -9.74 -8.34
C ARG A 198 -0.31 -10.70 -9.13
N GLU A 199 0.27 -11.75 -9.67
CA GLU A 199 -0.37 -12.68 -10.63
C GLU A 199 -1.64 -13.38 -10.09
N HIS A 200 -1.79 -13.50 -8.77
CA HIS A 200 -2.99 -14.10 -8.17
C HIS A 200 -4.21 -13.19 -8.22
N PHE A 201 -4.05 -11.87 -8.43
CA PHE A 201 -5.17 -10.98 -8.77
C PHE A 201 -5.52 -11.17 -10.24
N ARG A 202 -6.57 -11.94 -10.47
CA ARG A 202 -7.08 -12.32 -11.79
C ARG A 202 -8.56 -12.69 -11.67
N PRO A 203 -9.31 -12.79 -12.77
CA PRO A 203 -10.63 -13.34 -12.72
C PRO A 203 -10.61 -14.77 -12.16
N LEU A 204 -11.46 -15.04 -11.17
CA LEU A 204 -11.61 -16.34 -10.53
C LEU A 204 -12.95 -16.98 -10.91
N PRO A 205 -13.05 -18.33 -10.91
CA PRO A 205 -14.31 -19.03 -11.02
C PRO A 205 -15.31 -18.60 -9.93
N SER A 206 -16.59 -18.56 -10.28
CA SER A 206 -17.64 -18.09 -9.36
C SER A 206 -17.80 -18.96 -8.11
N ASP A 207 -17.59 -20.26 -8.24
CA ASP A 207 -17.65 -21.22 -7.15
C ASP A 207 -16.49 -21.08 -6.16
N GLU A 208 -15.26 -20.87 -6.66
CA GLU A 208 -14.08 -20.58 -5.85
C GLU A 208 -14.29 -19.27 -5.06
N THR A 209 -14.73 -18.21 -5.73
CA THR A 209 -15.06 -16.92 -5.13
C THR A 209 -16.11 -17.10 -4.04
N ALA A 210 -17.25 -17.74 -4.34
CA ALA A 210 -18.34 -17.93 -3.39
C ALA A 210 -17.93 -18.78 -2.17
N ASN A 211 -17.09 -19.80 -2.35
CA ASN A 211 -16.59 -20.64 -1.26
C ASN A 211 -15.71 -19.80 -0.31
N THR A 212 -14.79 -19.01 -0.87
CA THR A 212 -13.92 -18.15 -0.06
C THR A 212 -14.72 -17.09 0.69
N LEU A 213 -15.66 -16.41 0.03
CA LEU A 213 -16.50 -15.40 0.70
C LEU A 213 -17.31 -15.98 1.85
N ARG A 214 -17.89 -17.18 1.66
CA ARG A 214 -18.61 -17.87 2.74
C ARG A 214 -17.72 -18.20 3.92
N SER A 215 -16.49 -18.66 3.69
CA SER A 215 -15.53 -18.96 4.75
C SER A 215 -15.11 -17.72 5.55
N LEU A 216 -15.14 -16.55 4.91
CA LEU A 216 -14.86 -15.25 5.52
C LEU A 216 -16.09 -14.59 6.17
N GLY A 217 -17.29 -15.19 6.04
CA GLY A 217 -18.55 -14.59 6.50
C GLY A 217 -18.95 -13.31 5.74
N LEU A 218 -18.50 -13.18 4.49
CA LEU A 218 -18.79 -12.03 3.64
C LEU A 218 -20.06 -12.28 2.78
N PRO A 219 -20.83 -11.23 2.48
CA PRO A 219 -22.00 -11.36 1.61
C PRO A 219 -21.60 -11.71 0.16
N PRO A 220 -22.51 -12.28 -0.64
CA PRO A 220 -22.20 -12.69 -2.01
C PRO A 220 -22.04 -11.52 -2.99
N THR A 221 -22.51 -10.34 -2.62
CA THR A 221 -22.38 -9.09 -3.40
C THR A 221 -22.21 -7.90 -2.47
N TYR A 222 -21.32 -6.97 -2.78
CA TYR A 222 -21.02 -5.80 -1.94
C TYR A 222 -20.24 -4.74 -2.72
N LEU A 223 -20.25 -3.51 -2.24
CA LEU A 223 -19.24 -2.51 -2.57
C LEU A 223 -17.99 -2.75 -1.71
N LEU A 224 -16.82 -2.60 -2.29
CA LEU A 224 -15.55 -2.90 -1.63
C LEU A 224 -14.71 -1.64 -1.44
N HIS A 225 -14.16 -1.46 -0.24
CA HIS A 225 -13.05 -0.55 0.04
C HIS A 225 -11.89 -1.35 0.63
N VAL A 226 -10.67 -1.17 0.09
CA VAL A 226 -9.47 -1.89 0.56
C VAL A 226 -8.35 -0.92 0.88
N GLY A 227 -7.71 -1.13 2.03
CA GLY A 227 -6.51 -0.43 2.45
C GLY A 227 -6.45 -0.17 3.94
N THR A 228 -5.29 0.25 4.43
CA THR A 228 -5.18 0.80 5.78
C THR A 228 -6.09 2.01 5.92
N ILE A 229 -6.92 2.02 6.95
CA ILE A 229 -7.88 3.10 7.19
C ILE A 229 -7.12 4.27 7.81
N GLU A 230 -6.81 5.25 6.99
CA GLU A 230 -6.02 6.45 7.33
C GLU A 230 -6.62 7.69 6.65
N PRO A 231 -6.32 8.94 7.09
CA PRO A 231 -7.01 10.15 6.63
C PRO A 231 -7.05 10.30 5.11
N ARG A 232 -5.95 10.03 4.41
CA ARG A 232 -5.88 10.18 2.94
C ARG A 232 -6.82 9.25 2.16
N LYS A 233 -7.34 8.18 2.80
CA LYS A 233 -8.31 7.25 2.18
C LYS A 233 -9.75 7.77 2.21
N ASN A 234 -10.00 8.90 2.89
CA ASN A 234 -11.26 9.63 2.89
C ASN A 234 -12.50 8.78 3.30
N LEU A 235 -12.28 7.89 4.27
CA LEU A 235 -13.34 6.95 4.67
C LEU A 235 -14.54 7.65 5.33
N ASP A 236 -14.34 8.79 6.01
CA ASP A 236 -15.43 9.55 6.62
C ASP A 236 -16.45 9.99 5.54
N MET A 237 -15.97 10.56 4.44
CA MET A 237 -16.82 10.94 3.30
C MET A 237 -17.53 9.72 2.71
N LEU A 238 -16.82 8.61 2.49
CA LEU A 238 -17.40 7.40 1.93
C LEU A 238 -18.53 6.84 2.81
N LEU A 239 -18.31 6.79 4.13
CA LEU A 239 -19.32 6.31 5.08
C LEU A 239 -20.55 7.20 5.06
N ARG A 240 -20.40 8.53 5.05
CA ARG A 240 -21.52 9.47 4.98
C ARG A 240 -22.30 9.31 3.68
N ALA A 241 -21.60 9.24 2.54
CA ALA A 241 -22.24 9.04 1.23
C ALA A 241 -22.99 7.69 1.18
N TYR A 242 -22.38 6.59 1.63
CA TYR A 242 -23.00 5.27 1.66
C TYR A 242 -24.20 5.20 2.62
N CYS A 243 -24.07 5.74 3.84
CA CYS A 243 -25.12 5.75 4.85
C CYS A 243 -26.35 6.59 4.44
N SER A 244 -26.21 7.49 3.48
CA SER A 244 -27.29 8.28 2.90
C SER A 244 -28.04 7.60 1.77
N LEU A 245 -27.57 6.44 1.29
CA LEU A 245 -28.31 5.61 0.32
C LEU A 245 -29.64 5.12 0.90
N PRO A 246 -30.66 4.86 0.06
CA PRO A 246 -31.89 4.17 0.45
C PRO A 246 -31.61 2.81 1.13
N ASP A 247 -32.45 2.42 2.07
CA ASP A 247 -32.28 1.21 2.87
C ASP A 247 -32.26 -0.06 2.01
N ASP A 248 -33.12 -0.12 0.99
CA ASP A 248 -33.19 -1.26 0.06
C ASP A 248 -31.88 -1.45 -0.72
N LEU A 249 -31.22 -0.38 -1.13
CA LEU A 249 -29.94 -0.46 -1.82
C LEU A 249 -28.83 -0.95 -0.87
N ARG A 250 -28.79 -0.46 0.38
CA ARG A 250 -27.82 -0.93 1.36
C ARG A 250 -28.04 -2.39 1.77
N GLN A 251 -29.29 -2.86 1.83
CA GLN A 251 -29.61 -4.26 2.08
C GLN A 251 -29.20 -5.16 0.92
N ARG A 252 -29.40 -4.73 -0.31
CA ARG A 252 -29.00 -5.47 -1.53
C ARG A 252 -27.49 -5.52 -1.72
N CYS A 253 -26.76 -4.47 -1.33
CA CYS A 253 -25.33 -4.35 -1.57
C CYS A 253 -24.64 -3.66 -0.39
N PRO A 254 -24.25 -4.42 0.65
CA PRO A 254 -23.49 -3.90 1.77
C PRO A 254 -22.16 -3.24 1.35
N LEU A 255 -21.61 -2.36 2.18
CA LEU A 255 -20.26 -1.84 2.01
C LEU A 255 -19.29 -2.65 2.87
N VAL A 256 -18.28 -3.27 2.25
CA VAL A 256 -17.24 -4.05 2.93
C VAL A 256 -15.94 -3.25 2.97
N LEU A 257 -15.42 -3.05 4.20
CA LEU A 257 -14.18 -2.31 4.47
C LEU A 257 -13.09 -3.29 4.87
N VAL A 258 -12.17 -3.59 3.97
CA VAL A 258 -11.03 -4.49 4.24
C VAL A 258 -9.79 -3.69 4.60
N GLY A 259 -9.27 -3.95 5.79
CA GLY A 259 -8.06 -3.31 6.31
C GLY A 259 -8.12 -3.02 7.80
N SER A 260 -6.96 -2.73 8.36
CA SER A 260 -6.83 -2.34 9.76
C SER A 260 -7.09 -0.86 9.94
N TRP A 261 -7.59 -0.48 11.12
CA TRP A 261 -7.53 0.92 11.56
C TRP A 261 -6.08 1.37 11.61
N GLY A 262 -5.80 2.46 10.94
CA GLY A 262 -4.51 3.13 10.96
C GLY A 262 -4.44 4.14 12.11
N TRP A 263 -4.12 5.37 11.79
CA TRP A 263 -3.91 6.47 12.73
C TRP A 263 -4.83 7.64 12.41
N ARG A 264 -5.13 8.48 13.43
CA ARG A 264 -5.96 9.70 13.33
C ARG A 264 -7.35 9.45 12.73
N MET A 265 -7.96 8.33 13.10
CA MET A 265 -9.28 7.91 12.60
C MET A 265 -10.31 7.72 13.73
N GLU A 266 -10.10 8.34 14.87
CA GLU A 266 -10.91 8.16 16.07
C GLU A 266 -12.37 8.57 15.85
N ASP A 267 -12.60 9.71 15.17
CA ASP A 267 -13.95 10.19 14.85
C ASP A 267 -14.64 9.32 13.80
N THR A 268 -13.90 8.90 12.77
CA THR A 268 -14.43 7.96 11.76
C THR A 268 -14.75 6.59 12.36
N ALA A 269 -13.91 6.10 13.28
CA ALA A 269 -14.16 4.86 14.02
C ALA A 269 -15.42 4.97 14.89
N ARG A 270 -15.59 6.09 15.58
CA ARG A 270 -16.81 6.38 16.35
C ARG A 270 -18.04 6.40 15.44
N TYR A 271 -18.01 7.13 14.34
CA TYR A 271 -19.11 7.15 13.37
C TYR A 271 -19.42 5.76 12.80
N PHE A 272 -18.39 4.95 12.55
CA PHE A 272 -18.57 3.55 12.14
C PHE A 272 -19.34 2.76 13.21
N ASP A 273 -18.92 2.84 14.48
CA ASP A 273 -19.52 2.07 15.57
C ASP A 273 -20.96 2.54 15.93
N GLU A 274 -21.21 3.84 15.90
CA GLU A 274 -22.49 4.42 16.28
C GLU A 274 -23.52 4.41 15.15
N VAL A 275 -23.11 4.52 13.89
CA VAL A 275 -24.01 4.71 12.77
C VAL A 275 -23.81 3.68 11.66
N ALA A 276 -22.61 3.61 11.07
CA ALA A 276 -22.41 2.93 9.81
C ALA A 276 -22.61 1.40 9.92
N ARG A 277 -22.13 0.78 11.00
CA ARG A 277 -22.33 -0.66 11.26
C ARG A 277 -23.80 -1.07 11.30
N HIS A 278 -24.71 -0.17 11.71
CA HIS A 278 -26.15 -0.39 11.72
C HIS A 278 -26.82 -0.12 10.38
N LYS A 279 -26.05 0.34 9.41
CA LYS A 279 -26.48 0.63 8.02
C LYS A 279 -25.79 -0.27 6.99
N ASN A 280 -25.56 -1.53 7.33
CA ASN A 280 -24.94 -2.55 6.48
C ASN A 280 -23.52 -2.22 6.00
N VAL A 281 -22.71 -1.55 6.83
CA VAL A 281 -21.28 -1.46 6.64
C VAL A 281 -20.59 -2.57 7.43
N ILE A 282 -19.87 -3.44 6.74
CA ILE A 282 -19.20 -4.62 7.29
C ILE A 282 -17.69 -4.38 7.29
N ARG A 283 -17.02 -4.61 8.40
CA ARG A 283 -15.57 -4.49 8.51
C ARG A 283 -14.96 -5.79 9.05
N PRO A 284 -14.53 -6.70 8.19
CA PRO A 284 -13.85 -7.94 8.63
C PRO A 284 -12.47 -7.67 9.25
N GLY A 285 -11.90 -6.47 9.05
CA GLY A 285 -10.55 -6.15 9.48
C GLY A 285 -9.51 -6.51 8.41
N TYR A 286 -8.33 -6.92 8.86
CA TYR A 286 -7.28 -7.42 7.98
C TYR A 286 -7.62 -8.84 7.52
N LEU A 287 -7.58 -9.08 6.22
CA LEU A 287 -7.76 -10.39 5.62
C LEU A 287 -6.43 -10.95 5.12
N PRO A 288 -6.27 -12.28 5.10
CA PRO A 288 -5.11 -12.93 4.51
C PRO A 288 -4.93 -12.56 3.03
N ASP A 289 -3.69 -12.46 2.62
CA ASP A 289 -3.33 -12.02 1.27
C ASP A 289 -3.84 -12.94 0.16
N ASP A 290 -3.89 -14.24 0.42
CA ASP A 290 -4.42 -15.28 -0.46
C ASP A 290 -5.95 -15.24 -0.60
N ALA A 291 -6.66 -14.63 0.34
CA ALA A 291 -8.11 -14.45 0.27
C ALA A 291 -8.52 -13.19 -0.54
N LEU A 292 -7.63 -12.20 -0.66
CA LEU A 292 -7.94 -10.93 -1.31
C LEU A 292 -8.44 -11.08 -2.76
N PRO A 293 -7.87 -11.94 -3.63
CA PRO A 293 -8.38 -12.10 -4.98
C PRO A 293 -9.87 -12.46 -5.03
N ALA A 294 -10.33 -13.36 -4.16
CA ALA A 294 -11.75 -13.71 -4.08
C ALA A 294 -12.61 -12.53 -3.57
N VAL A 295 -12.07 -11.73 -2.65
CA VAL A 295 -12.75 -10.52 -2.15
C VAL A 295 -12.89 -9.47 -3.25
N PHE A 296 -11.89 -9.29 -4.11
CA PHE A 296 -12.00 -8.40 -5.27
C PHE A 296 -12.98 -8.95 -6.32
N ASN A 297 -12.93 -10.26 -6.63
CA ASN A 297 -13.83 -10.90 -7.60
C ASN A 297 -15.29 -10.89 -7.17
N GLY A 298 -15.57 -10.99 -5.86
CA GLY A 298 -16.95 -10.96 -5.33
C GLY A 298 -17.54 -9.56 -5.21
N ALA A 299 -16.71 -8.53 -5.31
CA ALA A 299 -17.18 -7.16 -5.20
C ALA A 299 -17.93 -6.70 -6.45
N ARG A 300 -19.07 -6.02 -6.25
CA ARG A 300 -19.81 -5.37 -7.33
C ARG A 300 -19.00 -4.23 -7.95
N ALA A 301 -18.32 -3.45 -7.11
CA ALA A 301 -17.34 -2.45 -7.51
C ALA A 301 -16.40 -2.14 -6.36
N LEU A 302 -15.17 -1.73 -6.68
CA LEU A 302 -14.30 -1.01 -5.75
C LEU A 302 -14.76 0.44 -5.65
N VAL A 303 -14.92 0.96 -4.42
CA VAL A 303 -15.17 2.38 -4.13
C VAL A 303 -13.93 2.95 -3.41
N PHE A 304 -13.20 3.82 -4.11
CA PHE A 304 -11.86 4.25 -3.69
C PHE A 304 -11.72 5.79 -3.69
N PRO A 305 -12.30 6.47 -2.67
CA PRO A 305 -12.47 7.93 -2.63
C PRO A 305 -11.21 8.68 -2.14
N THR A 306 -10.05 8.15 -2.36
CA THR A 306 -8.79 8.65 -1.80
C THR A 306 -8.56 10.13 -2.13
N LEU A 307 -7.94 10.87 -1.19
CA LEU A 307 -7.54 12.27 -1.35
C LEU A 307 -6.18 12.41 -2.04
N TYR A 308 -5.36 11.37 -1.98
CA TYR A 308 -4.03 11.35 -2.56
C TYR A 308 -3.48 9.92 -2.65
N GLU A 309 -2.94 9.55 -3.80
CA GLU A 309 -2.23 8.28 -4.04
C GLU A 309 -1.04 8.49 -4.96
N GLY A 310 0.07 7.84 -4.64
CA GLY A 310 1.20 7.79 -5.56
C GLY A 310 1.04 6.77 -6.69
N PHE A 311 0.17 5.76 -6.53
CA PHE A 311 -0.19 4.80 -7.58
C PHE A 311 -1.67 4.38 -7.49
N GLY A 312 -2.10 3.77 -6.39
CA GLY A 312 -3.47 3.26 -6.24
C GLY A 312 -3.56 1.76 -6.50
N MET A 313 -2.73 0.96 -5.83
CA MET A 313 -2.71 -0.51 -5.97
C MET A 313 -4.11 -1.17 -5.95
N PRO A 314 -5.04 -0.82 -5.02
CA PRO A 314 -6.35 -1.44 -5.01
C PRO A 314 -7.15 -1.26 -6.31
N ALA A 315 -6.99 -0.11 -6.98
CA ALA A 315 -7.62 0.13 -8.27
C ALA A 315 -7.03 -0.78 -9.36
N ALA A 316 -5.70 -0.89 -9.44
CA ALA A 316 -5.02 -1.79 -10.37
C ALA A 316 -5.35 -3.27 -10.10
N GLU A 317 -5.43 -3.69 -8.83
CA GLU A 317 -5.83 -5.05 -8.41
C GLU A 317 -7.28 -5.35 -8.80
N MET A 318 -8.19 -4.37 -8.66
CA MET A 318 -9.58 -4.51 -9.10
C MET A 318 -9.69 -4.66 -10.62
N LEU A 319 -8.94 -3.86 -11.40
CA LEU A 319 -8.88 -4.02 -12.86
C LEU A 319 -8.36 -5.40 -13.25
N ALA A 320 -7.32 -5.90 -12.57
CA ALA A 320 -6.76 -7.24 -12.82
C ALA A 320 -7.74 -8.38 -12.51
N CYS A 321 -8.65 -8.18 -11.55
CA CYS A 321 -9.76 -9.09 -11.29
C CYS A 321 -10.94 -8.91 -12.27
N GLY A 322 -10.86 -8.00 -13.23
CA GLY A 322 -11.92 -7.68 -14.18
C GLY A 322 -13.12 -6.99 -13.55
N GLY A 323 -12.92 -6.30 -12.42
CA GLY A 323 -13.97 -5.61 -11.66
C GLY A 323 -14.18 -4.16 -12.08
N ALA A 324 -15.29 -3.57 -11.64
CA ALA A 324 -15.62 -2.17 -11.83
C ALA A 324 -14.97 -1.30 -10.75
N VAL A 325 -14.52 -0.10 -11.12
CA VAL A 325 -13.90 0.87 -10.20
C VAL A 325 -14.65 2.19 -10.24
N VAL A 326 -15.02 2.67 -9.05
CA VAL A 326 -15.45 4.06 -8.82
C VAL A 326 -14.38 4.68 -7.91
N SER A 327 -13.69 5.70 -8.40
CA SER A 327 -12.55 6.28 -7.70
C SER A 327 -12.56 7.82 -7.75
N SER A 328 -11.65 8.41 -6.98
CA SER A 328 -11.46 9.87 -7.02
C SER A 328 -10.58 10.31 -8.19
N THR A 329 -10.70 11.57 -8.53
CA THR A 329 -9.80 12.26 -9.48
C THR A 329 -8.41 12.56 -8.89
N ALA A 330 -8.18 12.25 -7.60
CA ALA A 330 -6.98 12.67 -6.87
C ALA A 330 -5.77 11.75 -7.08
N GLY A 331 -4.60 12.35 -7.18
CA GLY A 331 -3.33 11.65 -7.30
C GLY A 331 -3.18 10.85 -8.59
N ALA A 332 -2.42 9.76 -8.52
CA ALA A 332 -2.13 8.91 -9.67
C ALA A 332 -3.26 7.95 -10.06
N VAL A 333 -4.39 7.90 -9.34
CA VAL A 333 -5.43 6.90 -9.61
C VAL A 333 -6.05 7.10 -10.98
N ALA A 334 -6.26 8.35 -11.41
CA ALA A 334 -6.74 8.68 -12.76
C ALA A 334 -5.79 8.14 -13.84
N GLU A 335 -4.48 8.28 -13.64
CA GLU A 335 -3.45 7.73 -14.52
C GLU A 335 -3.50 6.19 -14.57
N VAL A 336 -3.67 5.53 -13.43
CA VAL A 336 -3.76 4.06 -13.33
C VAL A 336 -5.01 3.53 -14.01
N LEU A 337 -6.15 4.18 -13.83
CA LEU A 337 -7.42 3.76 -14.44
C LEU A 337 -7.46 4.06 -15.95
N GLY A 338 -6.85 5.16 -16.41
CA GLY A 338 -7.01 5.61 -17.79
C GLY A 338 -8.50 5.89 -18.09
N ILE A 339 -9.04 5.16 -19.05
CA ILE A 339 -10.46 5.25 -19.43
C ILE A 339 -11.35 4.23 -18.68
N CYS A 340 -10.76 3.37 -17.85
CA CYS A 340 -11.46 2.31 -17.13
C CYS A 340 -11.94 2.81 -15.76
N GLY A 341 -13.23 2.70 -15.48
CA GLY A 341 -13.81 3.13 -14.22
C GLY A 341 -14.46 4.51 -14.29
N HIS A 342 -14.92 5.00 -13.14
CA HIS A 342 -15.60 6.29 -12.99
C HIS A 342 -14.87 7.15 -11.96
N LEU A 343 -14.55 8.39 -12.34
CA LEU A 343 -13.79 9.34 -11.52
C LEU A 343 -14.71 10.43 -10.99
N ILE A 344 -14.61 10.71 -9.69
CA ILE A 344 -15.42 11.69 -8.97
C ILE A 344 -14.51 12.58 -8.13
N ASP A 345 -14.87 13.84 -7.96
CA ASP A 345 -14.18 14.70 -6.99
C ASP A 345 -14.24 14.06 -5.59
N PRO A 346 -13.12 13.92 -4.87
CA PRO A 346 -13.09 13.26 -3.57
C PRO A 346 -13.93 13.96 -2.50
N HIS A 347 -14.40 15.19 -2.73
CA HIS A 347 -15.24 15.96 -1.80
C HIS A 347 -16.72 16.00 -2.23
N ASP A 348 -17.09 15.47 -3.39
CA ASP A 348 -18.47 15.45 -3.90
C ASP A 348 -19.27 14.28 -3.30
N VAL A 349 -19.80 14.46 -2.09
CA VAL A 349 -20.58 13.45 -1.35
C VAL A 349 -21.78 12.96 -2.16
N ASP A 350 -22.48 13.86 -2.86
CA ASP A 350 -23.67 13.50 -3.68
C ASP A 350 -23.26 12.73 -4.92
N GLY A 351 -22.18 13.09 -5.60
CA GLY A 351 -21.59 12.34 -6.70
C GLY A 351 -21.25 10.92 -6.30
N TRP A 352 -20.60 10.75 -5.15
CA TRP A 352 -20.28 9.42 -4.60
C TRP A 352 -21.52 8.61 -4.26
N ARG A 353 -22.52 9.23 -3.60
CA ARG A 353 -23.80 8.57 -3.33
C ARG A 353 -24.48 8.09 -4.62
N ASN A 354 -24.57 8.97 -5.62
CA ASN A 354 -25.22 8.68 -6.89
C ASN A 354 -24.50 7.59 -7.68
N ALA A 355 -23.16 7.62 -7.73
CA ALA A 355 -22.36 6.59 -8.39
C ALA A 355 -22.49 5.23 -7.69
N MET A 356 -22.50 5.19 -6.34
CA MET A 356 -22.75 3.97 -5.59
C MET A 356 -24.16 3.42 -5.87
N ALA A 357 -25.18 4.27 -5.86
CA ALA A 357 -26.55 3.86 -6.22
C ALA A 357 -26.60 3.29 -7.64
N LYS A 358 -25.98 3.98 -8.60
CA LYS A 358 -25.97 3.56 -10.01
C LYS A 358 -25.24 2.23 -10.19
N VAL A 359 -24.06 2.04 -9.61
CA VAL A 359 -23.34 0.76 -9.76
C VAL A 359 -24.06 -0.41 -9.10
N ILE A 360 -24.93 -0.15 -8.11
CA ILE A 360 -25.79 -1.17 -7.49
C ILE A 360 -26.95 -1.54 -8.39
N THR A 361 -27.55 -0.61 -9.13
CA THR A 361 -28.83 -0.79 -9.84
C THR A 361 -28.69 -0.98 -11.34
N ASP A 362 -27.62 -0.51 -11.95
CA ASP A 362 -27.39 -0.47 -13.39
C ASP A 362 -26.23 -1.41 -13.77
N ASP A 363 -26.60 -2.62 -14.24
CA ASP A 363 -25.64 -3.64 -14.65
C ASP A 363 -24.92 -3.26 -15.96
N ASP A 364 -25.59 -2.55 -16.86
CA ASP A 364 -24.99 -2.13 -18.13
C ASP A 364 -23.90 -1.10 -17.87
N TRP A 365 -24.20 -0.10 -17.06
CA TRP A 365 -23.17 0.88 -16.67
C TRP A 365 -22.01 0.23 -15.92
N ARG A 366 -22.27 -0.69 -15.01
CA ARG A 366 -21.21 -1.45 -14.33
C ARG A 366 -20.32 -2.21 -15.31
N ASN A 367 -20.93 -2.84 -16.33
CA ASN A 367 -20.18 -3.57 -17.35
C ASN A 367 -19.38 -2.63 -18.25
N GLU A 368 -19.85 -1.41 -18.50
CA GLU A 368 -19.06 -0.36 -19.16
C GLU A 368 -17.80 -0.02 -18.37
N LEU A 369 -17.91 0.15 -17.03
CA LEU A 369 -16.78 0.45 -16.15
C LEU A 369 -15.72 -0.67 -16.14
N ARG A 370 -16.10 -1.90 -16.42
CA ARG A 370 -15.19 -3.07 -16.50
C ARG A 370 -14.49 -3.18 -17.84
N ARG A 371 -15.02 -2.51 -18.88
CA ARG A 371 -14.51 -2.64 -20.24
C ARG A 371 -13.09 -2.11 -20.33
N GLY A 372 -12.20 -2.90 -20.95
CA GLY A 372 -10.78 -2.55 -21.08
C GLY A 372 -9.96 -2.73 -19.79
N GLY A 373 -10.60 -3.03 -18.64
CA GLY A 373 -9.89 -3.11 -17.34
C GLY A 373 -8.79 -4.17 -17.32
N LEU A 374 -9.04 -5.34 -17.87
CA LEU A 374 -8.04 -6.42 -17.95
C LEU A 374 -6.86 -6.04 -18.85
N GLU A 375 -7.12 -5.40 -19.99
CA GLU A 375 -6.08 -4.92 -20.91
C GLU A 375 -5.22 -3.84 -20.22
N ARG A 376 -5.87 -2.92 -19.52
CA ARG A 376 -5.18 -1.89 -18.74
C ARG A 376 -4.32 -2.49 -17.62
N ALA A 377 -4.85 -3.46 -16.87
CA ALA A 377 -4.11 -4.15 -15.81
C ALA A 377 -2.90 -4.92 -16.34
N ALA A 378 -2.95 -5.43 -17.57
CA ALA A 378 -1.84 -6.15 -18.21
C ALA A 378 -0.59 -5.28 -18.43
N GLU A 379 -0.72 -3.95 -18.40
CA GLU A 379 0.41 -3.02 -18.43
C GLU A 379 1.18 -3.01 -17.09
N PHE A 380 0.54 -3.36 -15.98
CA PHE A 380 1.08 -3.29 -14.63
C PHE A 380 1.67 -4.64 -14.20
N THR A 381 2.83 -4.98 -14.76
CA THR A 381 3.52 -6.23 -14.42
C THR A 381 4.83 -5.97 -13.69
N TRP A 382 5.22 -6.89 -12.80
CA TRP A 382 6.53 -6.81 -12.13
C TRP A 382 7.69 -6.97 -13.11
N GLN A 383 7.48 -7.66 -14.22
CA GLN A 383 8.45 -7.79 -15.31
C GLN A 383 8.67 -6.43 -15.99
N ALA A 384 7.60 -5.66 -16.25
CA ALA A 384 7.72 -4.31 -16.79
C ALA A 384 8.41 -3.36 -15.80
N CYS A 385 8.02 -3.41 -14.53
CA CYS A 385 8.66 -2.65 -13.45
C CYS A 385 10.17 -2.94 -13.36
N ALA A 386 10.56 -4.21 -13.38
CA ALA A 386 11.96 -4.63 -13.33
C ALA A 386 12.74 -4.17 -14.57
N ARG A 387 12.17 -4.29 -15.78
CA ARG A 387 12.78 -3.83 -17.03
C ARG A 387 13.09 -2.32 -17.00
N ASP A 388 12.13 -1.52 -16.54
CA ASP A 388 12.32 -0.06 -16.46
C ASP A 388 13.26 0.32 -15.32
N THR A 389 13.26 -0.41 -14.22
CA THR A 389 14.25 -0.30 -13.13
C THR A 389 15.67 -0.59 -13.64
N LEU A 390 15.87 -1.66 -14.45
CA LEU A 390 17.16 -2.00 -15.04
C LEU A 390 17.68 -0.92 -15.98
N LYS A 391 16.80 -0.29 -16.77
CA LYS A 391 17.18 0.88 -17.61
C LYS A 391 17.68 2.03 -16.75
N ALA A 392 16.99 2.34 -15.65
CA ALA A 392 17.41 3.38 -14.72
C ALA A 392 18.74 3.07 -14.04
N TYR A 393 19.00 1.82 -13.67
CA TYR A 393 20.29 1.41 -13.11
C TYR A 393 21.45 1.65 -14.10
N ARG A 394 21.31 1.22 -15.37
CA ARG A 394 22.31 1.44 -16.39
C ARG A 394 22.59 2.93 -16.60
N LYS A 395 21.52 3.71 -16.77
CA LYS A 395 21.62 5.17 -16.92
C LYS A 395 22.31 5.83 -15.74
N THR A 396 22.06 5.35 -14.52
CA THR A 396 22.73 5.87 -13.31
C THR A 396 24.22 5.63 -13.36
N LEU A 397 24.67 4.45 -13.71
CA LEU A 397 26.09 4.13 -13.78
C LEU A 397 26.79 4.91 -14.90
N GLU A 398 26.19 5.02 -16.08
CA GLU A 398 26.70 5.83 -17.19
C GLU A 398 26.89 7.31 -16.79
N GLN A 399 25.93 7.87 -16.04
CA GLN A 399 26.03 9.26 -15.54
C GLN A 399 27.12 9.44 -14.47
N VAL A 400 27.35 8.44 -13.63
CA VAL A 400 28.41 8.47 -12.61
C VAL A 400 29.81 8.32 -13.23
N GLU A 401 29.94 7.52 -14.30
CA GLU A 401 31.21 7.35 -15.01
C GLU A 401 31.59 8.60 -15.84
N ALA A 402 30.59 9.37 -16.28
CA ALA A 402 30.80 10.57 -17.11
C ALA A 402 31.07 11.86 -16.33
N GLY A 403 30.84 11.89 -15.01
CA GLY A 403 31.00 13.08 -14.14
C GLY A 403 32.08 12.95 -13.12
#